data_f6059c42958a181ab3dd1454911cf96b
#
_entry.id   f6059c42958a181ab3dd1454911cf96b
#
_cell.length_a   1.000
_cell.length_b   1.000
_cell.length_c   1.000
_cell.angle_alpha   90.00
_cell.angle_beta   90.00
_cell.angle_gamma   90.00
#
_symmetry.space_group_name_H-M   'P 1'
#
loop_
_entity.id
_entity.type
_entity.pdbx_description
1 polymer ?
#
loop_
_entity_poly.entity_id
_entity_poly.type
_entity_poly.pdbx_seq_one_letter_code
_entity_poly.pdbx_strand_id
1 'polypeptide(L)'
;HIQGDDIMKDTEIINFYNNLDQYAKDKIDRQLIDLTNAKKESRNYCIKVCPKCGAVDPGFTKGGNANSGKPMLKCSCCHKRFTYDNGQLTHYSHQDESKWDQLIVDTFSQVPVEKSAANMNISTYTVWRMRMKLLHMLEKMIADTVVSGEIELDEKYVLNSHKGEKIDNLKPRKRGGSASKRGLSNEQICLPTAVQRNGTAVLKATNTAAPTSGDLMKLSSSIGENSMAWIDGKVAYNRLLSTKHCEIRVMKDHTTYTSLDHLNNVNAFHRLIEKWYKGYNGVASKYINRYAALFTLVREYTGCDTQEILLSIKKRMHQITDFFRIADMKKDDLFIYSIS
;
A
#
# COMPACT_ATOMS: atom_id res chain seq x y z
N HIS A 1 18.94 35.09 10.91
CA HIS A 1 20.28 34.54 10.61
C HIS A 1 20.20 33.02 10.82
N ILE A 2 19.95 32.29 9.76
CA ILE A 2 20.14 30.83 9.70
C ILE A 2 21.52 30.67 9.10
N GLN A 3 22.43 30.10 9.89
CA GLN A 3 23.79 29.74 9.49
C GLN A 3 23.72 28.74 8.34
N GLY A 4 24.57 28.98 7.32
CA GLY A 4 24.61 28.18 6.12
C GLY A 4 24.99 26.74 6.41
N ASP A 5 24.36 25.83 5.69
CA ASP A 5 24.74 24.42 5.62
C ASP A 5 26.19 24.34 5.17
N ASP A 6 27.06 23.81 6.03
CA ASP A 6 28.44 23.43 5.70
C ASP A 6 28.38 22.27 4.68
N ILE A 7 28.35 22.62 3.41
CA ILE A 7 28.53 21.65 2.33
C ILE A 7 30.00 21.20 2.38
N MET A 8 30.25 19.97 2.82
CA MET A 8 31.57 19.38 2.78
C MET A 8 32.15 19.52 1.37
N LYS A 9 33.37 20.06 1.28
CA LYS A 9 34.07 20.16 0.00
C LYS A 9 34.44 18.77 -0.50
N ASP A 10 34.48 18.57 -1.82
CA ASP A 10 34.81 17.29 -2.43
C ASP A 10 36.10 16.67 -1.86
N THR A 11 37.08 17.48 -1.54
CA THR A 11 38.36 17.05 -0.92
C THR A 11 38.17 16.50 0.50
N GLU A 12 37.21 17.03 1.26
CA GLU A 12 36.92 16.56 2.63
C GLU A 12 36.18 15.23 2.61
N ILE A 13 35.27 15.04 1.64
CA ILE A 13 34.57 13.77 1.42
C ILE A 13 35.58 12.68 1.02
N ILE A 14 36.49 12.98 0.11
CA ILE A 14 37.53 12.05 -0.33
C ILE A 14 38.45 11.68 0.82
N ASN A 15 38.88 12.66 1.61
CA ASN A 15 39.73 12.41 2.78
C ASN A 15 39.01 11.59 3.86
N PHE A 16 37.73 11.88 4.10
CA PHE A 16 36.92 11.08 5.01
C PHE A 16 36.83 9.62 4.53
N TYR A 17 36.49 9.38 3.27
CA TYR A 17 36.42 8.05 2.71
C TYR A 17 37.76 7.30 2.80
N ASN A 18 38.87 7.95 2.47
CA ASN A 18 40.20 7.34 2.51
C ASN A 18 40.64 6.89 3.91
N ASN A 19 40.17 7.58 4.95
CA ASN A 19 40.47 7.27 6.35
C ASN A 19 39.56 6.18 6.96
N LEU A 20 38.55 5.69 6.24
CA LEU A 20 37.71 4.59 6.72
C LEU A 20 38.46 3.25 6.65
N ASP A 21 38.09 2.32 7.52
CA ASP A 21 38.52 0.93 7.41
C ASP A 21 37.93 0.24 6.17
N GLN A 22 38.49 -0.90 5.81
CA GLN A 22 38.07 -1.61 4.58
C GLN A 22 36.60 -2.03 4.62
N TYR A 23 36.08 -2.44 5.78
CA TYR A 23 34.69 -2.85 5.93
C TYR A 23 33.71 -1.68 5.69
N ALA A 24 34.02 -0.50 6.23
CA ALA A 24 33.23 0.71 6.01
C ALA A 24 33.26 1.18 4.55
N LYS A 25 34.45 1.08 3.90
CA LYS A 25 34.60 1.35 2.48
C LYS A 25 33.72 0.42 1.63
N ASP A 26 33.82 -0.88 1.84
CA ASP A 26 33.04 -1.88 1.10
C ASP A 26 31.53 -1.67 1.29
N LYS A 27 31.09 -1.22 2.46
CA LYS A 27 29.70 -0.90 2.74
C LYS A 27 29.22 0.33 1.95
N ILE A 28 30.02 1.41 1.96
CA ILE A 28 29.74 2.64 1.19
C ILE A 28 29.74 2.35 -0.30
N ASP A 29 30.72 1.61 -0.79
CA ASP A 29 30.81 1.25 -2.21
C ASP A 29 29.62 0.44 -2.68
N ARG A 30 29.16 -0.54 -1.90
CA ARG A 30 27.91 -1.27 -2.20
C ARG A 30 26.71 -0.33 -2.26
N GLN A 31 26.55 0.57 -1.28
CA GLN A 31 25.47 1.54 -1.28
C GLN A 31 25.53 2.51 -2.47
N LEU A 32 26.74 2.96 -2.85
CA LEU A 32 26.95 3.80 -4.03
C LEU A 32 26.62 3.05 -5.33
N ILE A 33 27.02 1.78 -5.44
CA ILE A 33 26.71 0.91 -6.57
C ILE A 33 25.20 0.71 -6.66
N ASP A 34 24.53 0.43 -5.55
CA ASP A 34 23.09 0.24 -5.51
C ASP A 34 22.34 1.54 -5.87
N LEU A 35 22.78 2.70 -5.35
CA LEU A 35 22.26 4.01 -5.73
C LEU A 35 22.49 4.35 -7.20
N THR A 36 23.65 3.97 -7.74
CA THR A 36 24.02 4.22 -9.14
C THR A 36 23.24 3.28 -10.06
N ASN A 37 23.05 2.03 -9.66
CA ASN A 37 22.21 1.07 -10.39
C ASN A 37 20.74 1.45 -10.34
N ALA A 38 20.24 1.87 -9.18
CA ALA A 38 18.89 2.43 -9.04
C ALA A 38 18.69 3.67 -9.92
N LYS A 39 19.70 4.57 -10.03
CA LYS A 39 19.68 5.71 -10.97
C LYS A 39 19.77 5.28 -12.44
N LYS A 40 20.51 4.21 -12.76
CA LYS A 40 20.57 3.64 -14.12
C LYS A 40 19.26 2.93 -14.47
N GLU A 41 18.69 2.15 -13.54
CA GLU A 41 17.39 1.50 -13.71
C GLU A 41 16.26 2.52 -13.82
N SER A 42 16.32 3.62 -13.08
CA SER A 42 15.35 4.74 -13.22
C SER A 42 15.47 5.48 -14.57
N ARG A 43 16.60 5.36 -15.26
CA ARG A 43 16.78 5.89 -16.62
C ARG A 43 16.39 4.92 -17.72
N ASN A 44 16.38 3.61 -17.45
CA ASN A 44 15.77 2.60 -18.30
C ASN A 44 14.27 2.58 -18.01
N TYR A 45 13.55 3.44 -18.71
CA TYR A 45 12.11 3.56 -18.62
C TYR A 45 11.45 2.19 -18.82
N CYS A 46 11.14 1.49 -17.73
CA CYS A 46 10.49 0.17 -17.78
C CYS A 46 9.01 0.27 -18.15
N ILE A 47 8.68 1.12 -19.12
CA ILE A 47 7.33 1.23 -19.65
C ILE A 47 7.14 0.12 -20.67
N LYS A 48 6.35 -0.89 -20.31
CA LYS A 48 6.04 -2.01 -21.20
C LYS A 48 4.79 -1.79 -22.05
N VAL A 49 3.89 -0.92 -21.60
CA VAL A 49 2.61 -0.68 -22.27
C VAL A 49 2.51 0.78 -22.69
N CYS A 50 2.16 1.01 -23.93
CA CYS A 50 1.94 2.37 -24.41
C CYS A 50 0.68 2.97 -23.77
N PRO A 51 0.75 4.10 -23.03
CA PRO A 51 -0.40 4.72 -22.36
C PRO A 51 -1.38 5.39 -23.34
N LYS A 52 -1.05 5.41 -24.64
CA LYS A 52 -1.86 6.05 -25.67
C LYS A 52 -2.63 5.08 -26.56
N CYS A 53 -2.09 3.90 -26.81
CA CYS A 53 -2.74 2.89 -27.67
C CYS A 53 -2.86 1.51 -27.01
N GLY A 54 -2.31 1.30 -25.81
CA GLY A 54 -2.39 0.02 -25.11
C GLY A 54 -1.47 -1.08 -25.65
N ALA A 55 -0.64 -0.81 -26.68
CA ALA A 55 0.27 -1.81 -27.22
C ALA A 55 1.31 -2.24 -26.17
N VAL A 56 1.51 -3.56 -26.04
CA VAL A 56 2.48 -4.17 -25.12
C VAL A 56 3.82 -4.29 -25.85
N ASP A 57 4.89 -3.84 -25.19
CA ASP A 57 6.27 -3.80 -25.70
C ASP A 57 6.42 -3.31 -27.17
N PRO A 58 5.77 -2.17 -27.54
CA PRO A 58 5.78 -1.69 -28.93
C PRO A 58 7.14 -1.15 -29.39
N GLY A 59 8.12 -1.13 -28.51
CA GLY A 59 9.35 -0.35 -28.66
C GLY A 59 9.10 1.14 -28.43
N PHE A 60 10.06 1.79 -27.75
CA PHE A 60 9.97 3.24 -27.47
C PHE A 60 11.27 3.92 -27.91
N THR A 61 11.13 5.03 -28.60
CA THR A 61 12.25 5.89 -29.02
C THR A 61 12.21 7.22 -28.26
N LYS A 62 13.30 7.96 -28.27
CA LYS A 62 13.34 9.31 -27.66
C LYS A 62 12.34 10.22 -28.36
N GLY A 63 11.45 10.84 -27.57
CA GLY A 63 10.38 11.73 -28.05
C GLY A 63 10.70 13.22 -27.88
N GLY A 64 11.92 13.59 -27.47
CA GLY A 64 12.27 14.97 -27.06
C GLY A 64 11.92 15.24 -25.60
N ASN A 65 11.73 16.50 -25.24
CA ASN A 65 11.35 16.92 -23.90
C ASN A 65 9.98 17.62 -23.92
N ALA A 66 9.23 17.49 -22.84
CA ALA A 66 8.02 18.30 -22.60
C ALA A 66 8.40 19.73 -22.20
N ASN A 67 7.43 20.65 -22.24
CA ASN A 67 7.64 22.05 -21.80
C ASN A 67 8.12 22.14 -20.33
N SER A 68 7.85 21.13 -19.51
CA SER A 68 8.33 21.00 -18.13
C SER A 68 9.78 20.51 -18.02
N GLY A 69 10.49 20.30 -19.12
CA GLY A 69 11.84 19.71 -19.18
C GLY A 69 11.87 18.19 -19.04
N LYS A 70 10.75 17.53 -18.73
CA LYS A 70 10.70 16.06 -18.58
C LYS A 70 10.94 15.37 -19.91
N PRO A 71 11.80 14.29 -19.96
CA PRO A 71 11.99 13.50 -21.17
C PRO A 71 10.67 12.88 -21.66
N MET A 72 10.52 12.80 -22.96
CA MET A 72 9.39 12.15 -23.61
C MET A 72 9.83 10.92 -24.37
N LEU A 73 8.93 9.93 -24.42
CA LEU A 73 9.05 8.75 -25.25
C LEU A 73 8.07 8.83 -26.42
N LYS A 74 8.42 8.23 -27.55
CA LYS A 74 7.55 8.06 -28.71
C LYS A 74 7.31 6.57 -28.91
N CYS A 75 6.04 6.18 -28.97
CA CYS A 75 5.63 4.80 -29.24
C CYS A 75 5.90 4.45 -30.72
N SER A 76 6.50 3.29 -30.98
CA SER A 76 6.74 2.82 -32.35
C SER A 76 5.47 2.37 -33.06
N CYS A 77 4.42 1.99 -32.32
CA CYS A 77 3.15 1.55 -32.89
C CYS A 77 2.23 2.73 -33.28
N CYS A 78 1.89 3.60 -32.33
CA CYS A 78 0.95 4.71 -32.58
C CYS A 78 1.62 6.06 -32.85
N HIS A 79 2.94 6.14 -32.77
CA HIS A 79 3.78 7.32 -32.96
C HIS A 79 3.46 8.51 -32.03
N LYS A 80 2.56 8.35 -31.05
CA LYS A 80 2.25 9.38 -30.07
C LYS A 80 3.35 9.51 -29.03
N ARG A 81 3.55 10.75 -28.55
CA ARG A 81 4.51 11.07 -27.51
C ARG A 81 3.85 11.14 -26.15
N PHE A 82 4.59 10.79 -25.11
CA PHE A 82 4.17 10.89 -23.71
C PHE A 82 5.40 11.02 -22.82
N THR A 83 5.25 11.61 -21.64
CA THR A 83 6.35 11.76 -20.68
C THR A 83 6.67 10.42 -20.04
N TYR A 84 7.95 10.17 -19.75
CA TYR A 84 8.43 8.89 -19.19
C TYR A 84 7.76 8.51 -17.87
N ASP A 85 7.30 9.49 -17.09
CA ASP A 85 6.61 9.28 -15.82
C ASP A 85 5.10 9.04 -15.97
N ASN A 86 4.63 8.83 -17.20
CA ASN A 86 3.22 8.52 -17.44
C ASN A 86 2.85 7.20 -16.73
N GLY A 87 1.83 7.26 -15.88
CA GLY A 87 1.45 6.15 -15.02
C GLY A 87 2.16 6.11 -13.66
N GLN A 88 3.17 6.93 -13.42
CA GLN A 88 3.90 7.00 -12.15
C GLN A 88 3.27 8.01 -11.17
N LEU A 89 3.69 7.96 -9.89
CA LEU A 89 3.24 8.90 -8.87
C LEU A 89 3.48 10.36 -9.25
N THR A 90 4.63 10.63 -9.87
CA THR A 90 5.06 11.97 -10.28
C THR A 90 4.31 12.51 -11.48
N HIS A 91 3.55 11.67 -12.20
CA HIS A 91 2.82 12.11 -13.37
C HIS A 91 1.71 13.12 -13.02
N TYR A 92 1.66 14.24 -13.74
CA TYR A 92 0.81 15.39 -13.44
C TYR A 92 1.01 15.98 -12.03
N SER A 93 2.16 15.74 -11.42
CA SER A 93 2.54 16.36 -10.16
C SER A 93 3.41 17.59 -10.41
N HIS A 94 3.13 18.67 -9.68
CA HIS A 94 4.02 19.82 -9.57
C HIS A 94 5.04 19.66 -8.43
N GLN A 95 4.97 18.54 -7.70
CA GLN A 95 5.89 18.25 -6.62
C GLN A 95 7.06 17.40 -7.13
N ASP A 96 8.25 17.71 -6.64
CA ASP A 96 9.50 17.05 -6.99
C ASP A 96 9.51 15.59 -6.51
N GLU A 97 10.37 14.79 -7.06
CA GLU A 97 10.53 13.39 -6.69
C GLU A 97 10.93 13.25 -5.20
N SER A 98 11.78 14.13 -4.69
CA SER A 98 12.20 14.13 -3.28
C SER A 98 11.03 14.25 -2.29
N LYS A 99 10.00 15.05 -2.62
CA LYS A 99 8.79 15.16 -1.79
C LYS A 99 7.92 13.90 -1.87
N TRP A 100 7.93 13.21 -2.99
CA TRP A 100 7.27 11.90 -3.11
C TRP A 100 8.00 10.83 -2.32
N ASP A 101 9.33 10.83 -2.35
CA ASP A 101 10.16 9.94 -1.55
C ASP A 101 9.93 10.15 -0.05
N GLN A 102 9.95 11.42 0.39
CA GLN A 102 9.62 11.77 1.78
C GLN A 102 8.21 11.34 2.17
N LEU A 103 7.23 11.48 1.27
CA LEU A 103 5.87 11.06 1.55
C LEU A 103 5.74 9.53 1.70
N ILE A 104 6.48 8.75 0.92
CA ILE A 104 6.53 7.29 1.07
C ILE A 104 7.07 6.95 2.47
N VAL A 105 8.23 7.49 2.83
CA VAL A 105 8.84 7.30 4.16
C VAL A 105 7.87 7.72 5.27
N ASP A 106 7.30 8.91 5.19
CA ASP A 106 6.34 9.43 6.16
C ASP A 106 5.10 8.53 6.31
N THR A 107 4.62 7.98 5.19
CA THR A 107 3.44 7.11 5.20
C THR A 107 3.73 5.79 5.89
N PHE A 108 4.87 5.16 5.63
CA PHE A 108 5.28 3.93 6.29
C PHE A 108 5.76 4.14 7.73
N SER A 109 6.11 5.38 8.11
CA SER A 109 6.44 5.77 9.49
C SER A 109 5.25 6.33 10.28
N GLN A 110 4.03 6.24 9.77
CA GLN A 110 2.79 6.77 10.38
C GLN A 110 2.80 8.28 10.68
N VAL A 111 3.61 9.07 9.96
CA VAL A 111 3.65 10.51 10.16
C VAL A 111 2.31 11.14 9.76
N PRO A 112 1.67 11.95 10.62
CA PRO A 112 0.43 12.66 10.29
C PRO A 112 0.60 13.59 9.09
N VAL A 113 -0.49 13.77 8.33
CA VAL A 113 -0.49 14.62 7.12
C VAL A 113 -0.03 16.04 7.41
N GLU A 114 -0.44 16.61 8.54
CA GLU A 114 -0.07 17.95 8.98
C GLU A 114 1.44 18.09 9.22
N LYS A 115 2.05 17.06 9.85
CA LYS A 115 3.49 17.04 10.10
C LYS A 115 4.28 16.84 8.80
N SER A 116 3.83 15.95 7.92
CA SER A 116 4.42 15.79 6.58
C SER A 116 4.34 17.09 5.77
N ALA A 117 3.23 17.82 5.86
CA ALA A 117 3.05 19.11 5.19
C ALA A 117 4.05 20.16 5.67
N ALA A 118 4.24 20.25 6.99
CA ALA A 118 5.22 21.15 7.58
C ALA A 118 6.66 20.79 7.15
N ASN A 119 7.03 19.50 7.21
CA ASN A 119 8.36 19.02 6.82
C ASN A 119 8.69 19.30 5.34
N MET A 120 7.70 19.17 4.45
CA MET A 120 7.87 19.38 3.01
C MET A 120 7.61 20.81 2.56
N ASN A 121 7.19 21.71 3.47
CA ASN A 121 6.79 23.09 3.18
C ASN A 121 5.75 23.19 2.05
N ILE A 122 4.68 22.38 2.15
CA ILE A 122 3.54 22.39 1.23
C ILE A 122 2.22 22.32 2.01
N SER A 123 1.10 22.60 1.34
CA SER A 123 -0.19 22.59 2.04
C SER A 123 -0.61 21.19 2.48
N THR A 124 -1.27 21.09 3.62
CA THR A 124 -1.86 19.85 4.16
C THR A 124 -2.79 19.17 3.13
N TYR A 125 -3.55 19.97 2.38
CA TYR A 125 -4.41 19.44 1.31
C TYR A 125 -3.61 18.80 0.18
N THR A 126 -2.48 19.40 -0.21
CA THR A 126 -1.57 18.82 -1.22
C THR A 126 -1.02 17.49 -0.74
N VAL A 127 -0.51 17.41 0.49
CA VAL A 127 -0.01 16.15 1.08
C VAL A 127 -1.10 15.09 1.15
N TRP A 128 -2.31 15.46 1.57
CA TRP A 128 -3.43 14.53 1.60
C TRP A 128 -3.72 13.95 0.21
N ARG A 129 -3.77 14.80 -0.83
CA ARG A 129 -3.98 14.34 -2.23
C ARG A 129 -2.85 13.42 -2.70
N MET A 130 -1.60 13.77 -2.41
CA MET A 130 -0.43 12.94 -2.72
C MET A 130 -0.52 11.59 -2.00
N ARG A 131 -0.87 11.59 -0.71
CA ARG A 131 -1.04 10.34 0.07
C ARG A 131 -2.16 9.46 -0.49
N MET A 132 -3.28 10.02 -0.88
CA MET A 132 -4.36 9.26 -1.52
C MET A 132 -3.91 8.64 -2.85
N LYS A 133 -3.14 9.36 -3.65
CA LYS A 133 -2.55 8.82 -4.88
C LYS A 133 -1.56 7.70 -4.59
N LEU A 134 -0.69 7.87 -3.58
CA LEU A 134 0.23 6.82 -3.12
C LEU A 134 -0.54 5.57 -2.68
N LEU A 135 -1.52 5.71 -1.80
CA LEU A 135 -2.31 4.59 -1.29
C LEU A 135 -3.06 3.84 -2.41
N HIS A 136 -3.57 4.55 -3.43
CA HIS A 136 -4.14 3.91 -4.61
C HIS A 136 -3.09 3.08 -5.37
N MET A 137 -1.89 3.60 -5.55
CA MET A 137 -0.80 2.86 -6.20
C MET A 137 -0.40 1.62 -5.37
N LEU A 138 -0.39 1.73 -4.03
CA LEU A 138 -0.14 0.58 -3.16
C LEU A 138 -1.24 -0.48 -3.28
N GLU A 139 -2.51 -0.07 -3.40
CA GLU A 139 -3.63 -0.98 -3.65
C GLU A 139 -3.45 -1.74 -4.97
N LYS A 140 -3.05 -1.06 -6.04
CA LYS A 140 -2.72 -1.71 -7.33
C LYS A 140 -1.52 -2.65 -7.22
N MET A 141 -0.53 -2.28 -6.43
CA MET A 141 0.68 -3.08 -6.21
C MET A 141 0.41 -4.45 -5.59
N ILE A 142 -0.64 -4.55 -4.78
CA ILE A 142 -1.03 -5.80 -4.12
C ILE A 142 -2.25 -6.48 -4.74
N ALA A 143 -2.80 -5.93 -5.84
CA ALA A 143 -4.07 -6.41 -6.42
C ALA A 143 -4.03 -7.91 -6.80
N ASP A 144 -2.88 -8.39 -7.27
CA ASP A 144 -2.66 -9.77 -7.69
C ASP A 144 -2.03 -10.64 -6.59
N THR A 145 -2.00 -10.15 -5.33
CA THR A 145 -1.46 -10.92 -4.21
C THR A 145 -2.35 -12.12 -3.92
N VAL A 146 -1.75 -13.30 -3.90
CA VAL A 146 -2.39 -14.57 -3.56
C VAL A 146 -1.70 -15.17 -2.34
N VAL A 147 -2.47 -15.54 -1.33
CA VAL A 147 -2.03 -16.34 -0.19
C VAL A 147 -2.32 -17.82 -0.45
N SER A 148 -1.35 -18.69 -0.20
CA SER A 148 -1.45 -20.11 -0.50
C SER A 148 -0.66 -20.97 0.48
N GLY A 149 -0.78 -22.29 0.38
CA GLY A 149 -0.15 -23.23 1.30
C GLY A 149 -0.83 -23.21 2.67
N GLU A 150 -0.13 -22.87 3.72
CA GLU A 150 -0.69 -22.77 5.08
C GLU A 150 -1.24 -21.35 5.32
N ILE A 151 -2.57 -21.22 5.40
CA ILE A 151 -3.26 -19.95 5.55
C ILE A 151 -4.19 -19.91 6.76
N GLU A 152 -4.22 -18.80 7.46
CA GLU A 152 -5.15 -18.53 8.57
C GLU A 152 -6.16 -17.47 8.12
N LEU A 153 -7.44 -17.71 8.36
CA LEU A 153 -8.52 -16.78 8.02
C LEU A 153 -9.33 -16.40 9.25
N ASP A 154 -9.61 -15.11 9.37
CA ASP A 154 -10.48 -14.52 10.41
C ASP A 154 -10.95 -13.14 9.97
N GLU A 155 -11.89 -12.50 10.67
CA GLU A 155 -12.33 -11.14 10.36
C GLU A 155 -11.88 -10.12 11.41
N LYS A 156 -11.36 -9.02 10.93
CA LYS A 156 -11.19 -7.81 11.73
C LYS A 156 -12.37 -6.89 11.52
N TYR A 157 -12.86 -6.31 12.62
CA TYR A 157 -13.93 -5.31 12.58
C TYR A 157 -13.37 -3.95 12.98
N VAL A 158 -13.70 -2.92 12.19
CA VAL A 158 -13.37 -1.53 12.48
C VAL A 158 -14.64 -0.69 12.47
N LEU A 159 -14.68 0.33 13.31
CA LEU A 159 -15.85 1.20 13.37
C LEU A 159 -15.98 2.02 12.10
N ASN A 160 -17.21 2.09 11.58
CA ASN A 160 -17.55 2.90 10.44
C ASN A 160 -17.27 4.39 10.72
N SER A 161 -16.69 5.09 9.75
CA SER A 161 -16.28 6.49 9.86
C SER A 161 -16.64 7.27 8.60
N HIS A 162 -17.48 8.29 8.79
CA HIS A 162 -17.88 9.25 7.76
C HIS A 162 -16.97 10.49 7.75
N LYS A 163 -15.73 10.37 8.18
CA LYS A 163 -14.78 11.50 8.25
C LYS A 163 -14.66 12.21 6.89
N GLY A 164 -14.89 13.53 6.91
CA GLY A 164 -14.83 14.35 5.69
C GLY A 164 -16.06 14.25 4.78
N GLU A 165 -17.15 13.65 5.25
CA GLU A 165 -18.44 13.61 4.57
C GLU A 165 -19.46 14.47 5.30
N LYS A 166 -20.33 15.13 4.54
CA LYS A 166 -21.52 15.78 5.04
C LYS A 166 -22.71 14.88 4.69
N ILE A 167 -23.28 14.26 5.70
CA ILE A 167 -24.45 13.39 5.56
C ILE A 167 -25.55 13.99 6.42
N ASP A 168 -26.66 14.34 5.78
CA ASP A 168 -27.81 14.91 6.46
C ASP A 168 -28.36 13.91 7.48
N ASN A 169 -28.72 14.39 8.65
CA ASN A 169 -29.27 13.62 9.78
C ASN A 169 -28.30 12.60 10.43
N LEU A 170 -27.04 12.50 10.01
CA LEU A 170 -26.05 11.68 10.67
C LEU A 170 -25.27 12.49 11.72
N LYS A 171 -25.44 12.15 13.00
CA LYS A 171 -24.64 12.75 14.08
C LYS A 171 -23.21 12.22 14.02
N PRO A 172 -22.18 13.10 14.02
CA PRO A 172 -20.79 12.67 14.09
C PRO A 172 -20.56 11.83 15.35
N ARG A 173 -19.83 10.72 15.20
CA ARG A 173 -19.44 9.90 16.34
C ARG A 173 -18.44 10.68 17.22
N LYS A 174 -18.60 10.59 18.54
CA LYS A 174 -17.63 11.16 19.49
C LYS A 174 -16.27 10.47 19.30
N ARG A 175 -15.18 11.26 19.39
CA ARG A 175 -13.80 10.73 19.32
C ARG A 175 -13.60 9.69 20.43
N GLY A 176 -13.05 8.53 20.07
CA GLY A 176 -12.85 7.41 21.00
C GLY A 176 -14.11 6.63 21.37
N GLY A 177 -15.28 6.99 20.79
CA GLY A 177 -16.53 6.27 21.04
C GLY A 177 -16.48 4.84 20.51
N SER A 178 -17.16 3.93 21.22
CA SER A 178 -17.45 2.56 20.80
C SER A 178 -18.70 2.49 19.92
N ALA A 179 -18.99 1.30 19.37
CA ALA A 179 -20.29 1.04 18.74
C ALA A 179 -21.42 1.24 19.75
N SER A 180 -22.57 1.76 19.30
CA SER A 180 -23.74 1.99 20.15
C SER A 180 -24.50 0.68 20.40
N LYS A 181 -24.44 -0.24 19.47
CA LYS A 181 -25.10 -1.55 19.52
C LYS A 181 -24.15 -2.61 20.04
N ARG A 182 -24.67 -3.52 20.87
CA ARG A 182 -23.93 -4.68 21.36
C ARG A 182 -23.72 -5.70 20.22
N GLY A 183 -22.54 -6.28 20.14
CA GLY A 183 -22.18 -7.27 19.12
C GLY A 183 -21.86 -6.66 17.77
N LEU A 184 -21.90 -7.46 16.72
CA LEU A 184 -21.65 -7.03 15.35
C LEU A 184 -22.87 -6.31 14.78
N SER A 185 -22.64 -5.12 14.25
CA SER A 185 -23.72 -4.28 13.70
C SER A 185 -23.21 -3.50 12.47
N ASN A 186 -24.12 -2.86 11.75
CA ASN A 186 -23.80 -2.00 10.61
C ASN A 186 -22.91 -0.79 10.96
N GLU A 187 -22.68 -0.55 12.27
CA GLU A 187 -21.68 0.44 12.71
C GLU A 187 -20.24 -0.04 12.55
N GLN A 188 -20.04 -1.29 12.15
CA GLN A 188 -18.72 -1.91 12.00
C GLN A 188 -18.55 -2.43 10.59
N ILE A 189 -17.39 -2.12 10.00
CA ILE A 189 -16.96 -2.67 8.72
C ILE A 189 -16.23 -3.98 8.96
N CYS A 190 -16.61 -4.99 8.24
CA CYS A 190 -15.96 -6.29 8.21
C CYS A 190 -14.78 -6.26 7.24
N LEU A 191 -13.63 -6.69 7.74
CA LEU A 191 -12.37 -6.84 7.03
C LEU A 191 -11.95 -8.31 7.08
N PRO A 192 -12.52 -9.20 6.24
CA PRO A 192 -12.01 -10.55 6.11
C PRO A 192 -10.52 -10.51 5.76
N THR A 193 -9.76 -11.31 6.47
CA THR A 193 -8.32 -11.35 6.44
C THR A 193 -7.86 -12.77 6.17
N ALA A 194 -6.93 -12.96 5.25
CA ALA A 194 -6.23 -14.21 5.04
C ALA A 194 -4.73 -13.97 5.18
N VAL A 195 -4.06 -14.77 6.00
CA VAL A 195 -2.63 -14.62 6.30
C VAL A 195 -1.92 -15.92 5.99
N GLN A 196 -0.94 -15.88 5.11
CA GLN A 196 -0.01 -16.97 4.90
C GLN A 196 0.99 -17.01 6.06
N ARG A 197 1.21 -18.21 6.66
CA ARG A 197 2.00 -18.34 7.89
C ARG A 197 3.42 -17.79 7.75
N ASN A 198 4.09 -18.10 6.66
CA ASN A 198 5.47 -17.66 6.38
C ASN A 198 5.53 -16.67 5.21
N GLY A 199 4.49 -15.86 5.02
CA GLY A 199 4.40 -14.98 3.85
C GLY A 199 3.51 -13.78 4.06
N THR A 200 2.90 -13.37 2.96
CA THR A 200 2.08 -12.18 2.86
C THR A 200 0.69 -12.37 3.50
N ALA A 201 -0.10 -11.32 3.45
CA ALA A 201 -1.48 -11.31 3.90
C ALA A 201 -2.37 -10.61 2.87
N VAL A 202 -3.66 -10.91 2.91
CA VAL A 202 -4.69 -10.21 2.15
C VAL A 202 -5.76 -9.73 3.13
N LEU A 203 -6.15 -8.48 2.97
CA LEU A 203 -7.14 -7.81 3.79
C LEU A 203 -8.02 -6.96 2.88
N LYS A 204 -9.35 -7.13 2.96
CA LYS A 204 -10.28 -6.38 2.12
C LYS A 204 -11.59 -6.12 2.84
N ALA A 205 -12.04 -4.87 2.84
CA ALA A 205 -13.38 -4.56 3.32
C ALA A 205 -14.43 -5.13 2.35
N THR A 206 -15.39 -5.86 2.86
CA THR A 206 -16.40 -6.55 2.04
C THR A 206 -17.83 -6.11 2.30
N ASN A 207 -18.16 -5.83 3.56
CA ASN A 207 -19.51 -5.48 4.01
C ASN A 207 -19.47 -4.77 5.38
N THR A 208 -20.64 -4.44 5.91
CA THR A 208 -20.83 -4.07 7.32
C THR A 208 -21.42 -5.24 8.09
N ALA A 209 -21.20 -5.28 9.42
CA ALA A 209 -21.62 -6.38 10.30
C ALA A 209 -20.98 -7.74 9.93
N ALA A 210 -21.62 -8.85 10.28
CA ALA A 210 -21.10 -10.18 9.98
C ALA A 210 -21.12 -10.47 8.47
N PRO A 211 -20.05 -11.08 7.91
CA PRO A 211 -20.00 -11.35 6.49
C PRO A 211 -20.87 -12.55 6.12
N THR A 212 -21.49 -12.46 4.95
CA THR A 212 -22.13 -13.58 4.28
C THR A 212 -21.12 -14.40 3.48
N SER A 213 -21.48 -15.60 3.05
CA SER A 213 -20.65 -16.37 2.12
C SER A 213 -20.36 -15.63 0.82
N GLY A 214 -21.31 -14.81 0.33
CA GLY A 214 -21.13 -13.96 -0.86
C GLY A 214 -20.08 -12.86 -0.63
N ASP A 215 -20.02 -12.29 0.57
CA ASP A 215 -19.02 -11.29 0.91
C ASP A 215 -17.62 -11.88 0.96
N LEU A 216 -17.47 -13.08 1.53
CA LEU A 216 -16.18 -13.78 1.59
C LEU A 216 -15.69 -14.23 0.21
N MET A 217 -16.59 -14.52 -0.73
CA MET A 217 -16.20 -14.83 -2.13
C MET A 217 -15.45 -13.69 -2.82
N LYS A 218 -15.55 -12.44 -2.32
CA LYS A 218 -14.76 -11.30 -2.82
C LYS A 218 -13.24 -11.47 -2.59
N LEU A 219 -12.82 -12.43 -1.73
CA LEU A 219 -11.43 -12.82 -1.53
C LEU A 219 -10.99 -13.98 -2.45
N SER A 220 -11.89 -14.55 -3.24
CA SER A 220 -11.60 -15.77 -4.01
C SER A 220 -10.38 -15.64 -4.92
N SER A 221 -10.18 -14.50 -5.58
CA SER A 221 -9.00 -14.25 -6.43
C SER A 221 -7.68 -14.20 -5.64
N SER A 222 -7.76 -13.97 -4.33
CA SER A 222 -6.59 -13.80 -3.45
C SER A 222 -6.28 -15.05 -2.62
N ILE A 223 -7.04 -16.14 -2.77
CA ILE A 223 -6.80 -17.42 -2.10
C ILE A 223 -6.33 -18.43 -3.13
N GLY A 224 -5.17 -19.04 -2.87
CA GLY A 224 -4.61 -20.11 -3.70
C GLY A 224 -5.37 -21.43 -3.53
N GLU A 225 -5.45 -22.20 -4.61
CA GLU A 225 -6.08 -23.52 -4.61
C GLU A 225 -5.28 -24.53 -3.79
N ASN A 226 -5.95 -25.57 -3.28
CA ASN A 226 -5.35 -26.67 -2.52
C ASN A 226 -4.54 -26.21 -1.28
N SER A 227 -4.94 -25.10 -0.68
CA SER A 227 -4.32 -24.59 0.55
C SER A 227 -4.88 -25.30 1.78
N MET A 228 -4.09 -25.36 2.86
CA MET A 228 -4.55 -25.76 4.18
C MET A 228 -4.99 -24.51 4.94
N ALA A 229 -6.26 -24.45 5.32
CA ALA A 229 -6.89 -23.25 5.87
C ALA A 229 -7.34 -23.46 7.32
N TRP A 230 -6.78 -22.67 8.25
CA TRP A 230 -7.23 -22.60 9.64
C TRP A 230 -8.28 -21.50 9.80
N ILE A 231 -9.43 -21.83 10.38
CA ILE A 231 -10.55 -20.89 10.64
C ILE A 231 -11.15 -21.10 12.03
N ASP A 232 -11.90 -20.11 12.53
CA ASP A 232 -12.65 -20.18 13.81
C ASP A 232 -13.94 -21.02 13.77
N GLY A 233 -14.21 -21.69 12.64
CA GLY A 233 -15.42 -22.52 12.45
C GLY A 233 -16.61 -21.76 11.90
N LYS A 234 -16.45 -20.52 11.45
CA LYS A 234 -17.52 -19.76 10.80
C LYS A 234 -17.93 -20.37 9.46
N VAL A 235 -19.18 -20.80 9.37
CA VAL A 235 -19.76 -21.53 8.21
C VAL A 235 -19.68 -20.71 6.92
N ALA A 236 -19.67 -19.38 7.00
CA ALA A 236 -19.57 -18.50 5.84
C ALA A 236 -18.32 -18.75 4.98
N TYR A 237 -17.22 -19.24 5.56
CA TYR A 237 -16.00 -19.61 4.82
C TYR A 237 -16.13 -20.86 3.95
N ASN A 238 -17.07 -21.78 4.25
CA ASN A 238 -17.14 -23.07 3.58
C ASN A 238 -17.25 -22.93 2.06
N ARG A 239 -18.06 -22.00 1.55
CA ARG A 239 -18.22 -21.80 0.12
C ARG A 239 -16.91 -21.36 -0.54
N LEU A 240 -16.20 -20.38 0.04
CA LEU A 240 -14.92 -19.90 -0.47
C LEU A 240 -13.87 -21.02 -0.49
N LEU A 241 -13.71 -21.70 0.63
CA LEU A 241 -12.67 -22.73 0.80
C LEU A 241 -12.95 -23.98 -0.03
N SER A 242 -14.22 -24.39 -0.17
CA SER A 242 -14.60 -25.49 -1.06
C SER A 242 -14.35 -25.15 -2.53
N THR A 243 -14.66 -23.92 -2.96
CA THR A 243 -14.39 -23.48 -4.34
C THR A 243 -12.90 -23.50 -4.67
N LYS A 244 -12.05 -23.32 -3.66
CA LYS A 244 -10.59 -23.34 -3.76
C LYS A 244 -9.97 -24.69 -3.43
N HIS A 245 -10.77 -25.74 -3.21
CA HIS A 245 -10.34 -27.09 -2.83
C HIS A 245 -9.39 -27.08 -1.61
N CYS A 246 -9.62 -26.18 -0.65
CA CYS A 246 -8.80 -26.07 0.54
C CYS A 246 -9.14 -27.16 1.56
N GLU A 247 -8.10 -27.70 2.23
CA GLU A 247 -8.28 -28.49 3.45
C GLU A 247 -8.61 -27.56 4.61
N ILE A 248 -9.69 -27.83 5.35
CA ILE A 248 -10.16 -26.93 6.41
C ILE A 248 -9.80 -27.51 7.78
N ARG A 249 -9.13 -26.71 8.60
CA ARG A 249 -8.83 -26.94 10.01
C ARG A 249 -9.62 -25.97 10.88
N VAL A 250 -10.54 -26.48 11.69
CA VAL A 250 -11.42 -25.64 12.52
C VAL A 250 -10.88 -25.51 13.93
N MET A 251 -10.64 -24.27 14.36
CA MET A 251 -10.16 -23.89 15.68
C MET A 251 -11.33 -23.35 16.52
N LYS A 252 -12.05 -24.23 17.22
CA LYS A 252 -13.27 -23.85 17.96
C LYS A 252 -12.99 -23.04 19.23
N ASP A 253 -11.92 -23.37 19.92
CA ASP A 253 -11.52 -22.71 21.17
C ASP A 253 -10.01 -22.88 21.41
N HIS A 254 -9.52 -22.28 22.50
CA HIS A 254 -8.10 -22.35 22.86
C HIS A 254 -7.64 -23.78 23.24
N THR A 255 -8.56 -24.69 23.57
CA THR A 255 -8.22 -26.07 23.91
C THR A 255 -7.83 -26.91 22.70
N THR A 256 -8.21 -26.44 21.48
CA THR A 256 -7.83 -27.07 20.21
C THR A 256 -6.48 -26.57 19.69
N TYR A 257 -5.89 -25.58 20.33
CA TYR A 257 -4.61 -25.00 19.90
C TYR A 257 -3.43 -25.93 20.23
N THR A 258 -2.61 -26.16 19.22
CA THR A 258 -1.32 -26.87 19.34
C THR A 258 -0.20 -25.96 18.81
N SER A 259 1.03 -26.47 18.77
CA SER A 259 2.14 -25.74 18.10
C SER A 259 1.90 -25.55 16.60
N LEU A 260 1.10 -26.39 15.96
CA LEU A 260 0.79 -26.35 14.53
C LEU A 260 -0.61 -25.80 14.25
N ASP A 261 -1.59 -26.14 15.09
CA ASP A 261 -2.99 -25.79 14.89
C ASP A 261 -3.35 -24.54 15.74
N HIS A 262 -3.35 -23.37 15.12
CA HIS A 262 -3.64 -22.09 15.79
C HIS A 262 -4.00 -20.99 14.77
N LEU A 263 -4.48 -19.84 15.28
CA LEU A 263 -4.78 -18.59 14.54
C LEU A 263 -3.86 -17.43 14.98
N ASN A 264 -2.63 -17.73 15.40
CA ASN A 264 -1.75 -16.72 15.99
C ASN A 264 -1.27 -15.68 14.96
N ASN A 265 -1.05 -16.08 13.70
CA ASN A 265 -0.54 -15.17 12.67
C ASN A 265 -1.61 -14.16 12.24
N VAL A 266 -2.85 -14.60 12.02
CA VAL A 266 -3.96 -13.69 11.70
C VAL A 266 -4.26 -12.77 12.88
N ASN A 267 -4.22 -13.27 14.12
CA ASN A 267 -4.39 -12.46 15.32
C ASN A 267 -3.28 -11.43 15.52
N ALA A 268 -2.02 -11.80 15.24
CA ALA A 268 -0.89 -10.87 15.27
C ALA A 268 -1.04 -9.77 14.21
N PHE A 269 -1.48 -10.12 13.02
CA PHE A 269 -1.77 -9.16 11.97
C PHE A 269 -2.93 -8.23 12.34
N HIS A 270 -4.00 -8.74 12.95
CA HIS A 270 -5.10 -7.92 13.46
C HIS A 270 -4.66 -6.90 14.52
N ARG A 271 -3.72 -7.25 15.41
CA ARG A 271 -3.13 -6.31 16.39
C ARG A 271 -2.32 -5.23 15.69
N LEU A 272 -1.54 -5.58 14.65
CA LEU A 272 -0.79 -4.63 13.84
C LEU A 272 -1.73 -3.62 13.16
N ILE A 273 -2.80 -4.11 12.52
CA ILE A 273 -3.84 -3.27 11.89
C ILE A 273 -4.44 -2.32 12.93
N GLU A 274 -4.78 -2.81 14.11
CA GLU A 274 -5.37 -1.98 15.17
C GLU A 274 -4.43 -0.86 15.62
N LYS A 275 -3.15 -1.18 15.84
CA LYS A 275 -2.11 -0.21 16.19
C LYS A 275 -1.99 0.88 15.11
N TRP A 276 -1.91 0.47 13.84
CA TRP A 276 -1.79 1.39 12.71
C TRP A 276 -3.04 2.22 12.51
N TYR A 277 -4.21 1.61 12.60
CA TYR A 277 -5.50 2.30 12.47
C TYR A 277 -5.68 3.39 13.53
N LYS A 278 -5.28 3.11 14.78
CA LYS A 278 -5.26 4.09 15.88
C LYS A 278 -4.30 5.26 15.58
N GLY A 279 -3.13 4.98 15.03
CA GLY A 279 -2.12 5.99 14.68
C GLY A 279 -2.62 7.04 13.68
N TYR A 280 -3.50 6.67 12.75
CA TYR A 280 -4.11 7.60 11.80
C TYR A 280 -5.29 8.42 12.38
N ASN A 281 -5.64 8.25 13.65
CA ASN A 281 -6.77 8.94 14.29
C ASN A 281 -8.11 8.79 13.55
N GLY A 282 -8.34 7.64 12.97
CA GLY A 282 -9.52 7.30 12.18
C GLY A 282 -9.34 7.59 10.68
N VAL A 283 -9.65 6.59 9.90
CA VAL A 283 -9.70 6.62 8.44
C VAL A 283 -11.15 6.71 8.02
N ALA A 284 -11.47 7.53 7.00
CA ALA A 284 -12.81 7.49 6.41
C ALA A 284 -13.05 6.12 5.77
N SER A 285 -14.18 5.51 6.07
CA SER A 285 -14.48 4.14 5.65
C SER A 285 -14.44 3.94 4.15
N LYS A 286 -14.77 4.95 3.37
CA LYS A 286 -14.68 4.91 1.91
C LYS A 286 -13.26 4.64 1.38
N TYR A 287 -12.22 4.94 2.15
CA TYR A 287 -10.83 4.70 1.77
C TYR A 287 -10.23 3.45 2.42
N ILE A 288 -11.03 2.64 3.12
CA ILE A 288 -10.52 1.56 3.97
C ILE A 288 -9.67 0.56 3.19
N ASN A 289 -10.03 0.20 1.96
CA ASN A 289 -9.29 -0.75 1.13
C ASN A 289 -7.90 -0.22 0.74
N ARG A 290 -7.73 1.08 0.54
CA ARG A 290 -6.42 1.71 0.29
C ARG A 290 -5.50 1.58 1.51
N TYR A 291 -6.05 1.77 2.71
CA TYR A 291 -5.30 1.56 3.95
C TYR A 291 -5.07 0.08 4.24
N ALA A 292 -5.99 -0.80 3.85
CA ALA A 292 -5.78 -2.25 3.93
C ALA A 292 -4.54 -2.67 3.13
N ALA A 293 -4.36 -2.13 1.93
CA ALA A 293 -3.16 -2.34 1.12
C ALA A 293 -1.88 -1.90 1.83
N LEU A 294 -1.90 -0.71 2.44
CA LEU A 294 -0.76 -0.24 3.25
C LEU A 294 -0.46 -1.20 4.40
N PHE A 295 -1.46 -1.69 5.13
CA PHE A 295 -1.26 -2.60 6.25
C PHE A 295 -0.67 -3.95 5.81
N THR A 296 -1.08 -4.47 4.67
CA THR A 296 -0.47 -5.65 4.05
C THR A 296 1.01 -5.43 3.78
N LEU A 297 1.37 -4.32 3.15
CA LEU A 297 2.77 -3.98 2.86
C LEU A 297 3.59 -3.71 4.13
N VAL A 298 3.02 -3.08 5.14
CA VAL A 298 3.69 -2.90 6.44
C VAL A 298 4.04 -4.25 7.07
N ARG A 299 3.17 -5.26 6.96
CA ARG A 299 3.50 -6.62 7.39
C ARG A 299 4.65 -7.21 6.58
N GLU A 300 4.60 -7.06 5.25
CA GLU A 300 5.63 -7.57 4.32
C GLU A 300 7.01 -6.96 4.64
N TYR A 301 7.05 -5.66 4.97
CA TYR A 301 8.28 -4.93 5.28
C TYR A 301 8.63 -4.88 6.78
N THR A 302 8.09 -5.79 7.59
CA THR A 302 8.44 -5.87 9.02
C THR A 302 9.93 -6.18 9.17
N GLY A 303 10.66 -5.30 9.87
CA GLY A 303 12.11 -5.44 10.09
C GLY A 303 12.99 -4.73 9.06
N CYS A 304 12.42 -4.24 7.95
CA CYS A 304 13.13 -3.40 6.98
C CYS A 304 13.31 -1.97 7.50
N ASP A 305 14.40 -1.33 7.14
CA ASP A 305 14.57 0.10 7.39
C ASP A 305 13.78 0.95 6.37
N THR A 306 13.68 2.26 6.64
CA THR A 306 12.88 3.17 5.81
C THR A 306 13.45 3.35 4.40
N GLN A 307 14.76 3.21 4.20
CA GLN A 307 15.40 3.32 2.89
C GLN A 307 15.16 2.06 2.06
N GLU A 308 15.24 0.88 2.68
CA GLU A 308 14.91 -0.39 2.05
C GLU A 308 13.44 -0.39 1.58
N ILE A 309 12.53 0.09 2.44
CA ILE A 309 11.11 0.24 2.07
C ILE A 309 10.95 1.19 0.88
N LEU A 310 11.58 2.37 0.93
CA LEU A 310 11.51 3.37 -0.16
C LEU A 310 11.97 2.77 -1.49
N LEU A 311 13.14 2.14 -1.52
CA LEU A 311 13.70 1.55 -2.73
C LEU A 311 12.82 0.42 -3.28
N SER A 312 12.32 -0.45 -2.41
CA SER A 312 11.44 -1.55 -2.80
C SER A 312 10.11 -1.04 -3.35
N ILE A 313 9.48 -0.07 -2.70
CA ILE A 313 8.24 0.55 -3.15
C ILE A 313 8.43 1.23 -4.50
N LYS A 314 9.50 2.01 -4.67
CA LYS A 314 9.82 2.65 -5.97
C LYS A 314 10.03 1.61 -7.08
N LYS A 315 10.77 0.54 -6.83
CA LYS A 315 10.99 -0.54 -7.79
C LYS A 315 9.67 -1.19 -8.23
N ARG A 316 8.81 -1.51 -7.28
CA ARG A 316 7.49 -2.12 -7.57
C ARG A 316 6.57 -1.15 -8.31
N MET A 317 6.59 0.14 -7.99
CA MET A 317 5.80 1.16 -8.68
C MET A 317 6.15 1.29 -10.17
N HIS A 318 7.40 1.08 -10.56
CA HIS A 318 7.80 1.09 -11.97
C HIS A 318 7.19 -0.06 -12.79
N GLN A 319 6.69 -1.10 -12.14
CA GLN A 319 6.00 -2.23 -12.77
C GLN A 319 4.51 -1.97 -13.00
N ILE A 320 3.96 -0.92 -12.38
CA ILE A 320 2.54 -0.56 -12.50
C ILE A 320 2.40 0.43 -13.65
N THR A 321 1.64 0.05 -14.66
CA THR A 321 1.39 0.87 -15.85
C THR A 321 0.08 1.65 -15.78
N ASP A 322 -0.61 1.58 -14.65
CA ASP A 322 -1.94 2.18 -14.48
C ASP A 322 -1.84 3.71 -14.42
N PHE A 323 -2.59 4.34 -15.32
CA PHE A 323 -2.65 5.79 -15.40
C PHE A 323 -3.71 6.33 -14.44
N PHE A 324 -3.27 6.97 -13.36
CA PHE A 324 -4.15 7.51 -12.34
C PHE A 324 -4.02 9.01 -12.18
N ARG A 325 -5.12 9.73 -12.39
CA ARG A 325 -5.24 11.15 -12.06
C ARG A 325 -5.98 11.31 -10.74
N ILE A 326 -5.64 12.35 -9.98
CA ILE A 326 -6.42 12.69 -8.77
C ILE A 326 -7.90 12.96 -9.11
N ALA A 327 -8.20 13.43 -10.33
CA ALA A 327 -9.57 13.58 -10.81
C ALA A 327 -10.34 12.26 -10.92
N ASP A 328 -9.61 11.16 -11.20
CA ASP A 328 -10.20 9.83 -11.33
C ASP A 328 -10.50 9.20 -9.96
N MET A 329 -9.87 9.71 -8.88
CA MET A 329 -10.17 9.27 -7.50
C MET A 329 -11.64 9.43 -7.11
N LYS A 330 -12.36 10.34 -7.74
CA LYS A 330 -13.81 10.53 -7.50
C LYS A 330 -14.66 9.47 -8.18
N LYS A 331 -14.11 8.78 -9.17
CA LYS A 331 -14.79 7.74 -9.98
C LYS A 331 -14.43 6.33 -9.53
N ASP A 332 -13.44 6.20 -8.64
CA ASP A 332 -13.04 4.88 -8.13
C ASP A 332 -14.17 4.23 -7.35
N ASP A 333 -14.26 2.92 -7.46
CA ASP A 333 -15.06 2.06 -6.60
C ASP A 333 -14.52 2.11 -5.16
N LEU A 334 -14.82 3.19 -4.48
CA LEU A 334 -14.58 3.31 -3.07
C LEU A 334 -15.50 2.32 -2.34
N PHE A 335 -15.06 1.77 -1.21
CA PHE A 335 -15.93 1.00 -0.36
C PHE A 335 -17.09 1.92 0.07
N ILE A 336 -18.24 1.74 -0.60
CA ILE A 336 -19.49 2.42 -0.30
C ILE A 336 -20.35 1.41 0.44
N TYR A 337 -20.72 1.74 1.66
CA TYR A 337 -21.72 0.97 2.40
C TYR A 337 -23.06 1.70 2.28
N SER A 338 -24.09 0.95 2.04
CA SER A 338 -25.45 1.45 2.12
C SER A 338 -25.75 1.79 3.58
N ILE A 339 -26.04 3.06 3.84
CA ILE A 339 -26.65 3.48 5.11
C ILE A 339 -28.10 3.03 5.01
N SER A 340 -28.40 1.86 5.55
CA SER A 340 -29.77 1.39 5.75
C SER A 340 -30.25 1.78 7.14
#